data_ae5b887d04fac648173b14537c6bb001
#
_entry.id   ae5b887d04fac648173b14537c6bb001
#
_cell.length_a   1.000
_cell.length_b   1.000
_cell.length_c   1.000
_cell.angle_alpha   90.00
_cell.angle_beta   90.00
_cell.angle_gamma   90.00
#
_symmetry.space_group_name_H-M   'P 1'
#
loop_
_entity.id
_entity.type
_entity.pdbx_description
1 polymer ?
#
loop_
_entity_poly.entity_id
_entity_poly.type
_entity_poly.pdbx_seq_one_letter_code
_entity_poly.pdbx_strand_id
1 'polypeptide(L)'
;MVKGKMLYCSFCRKSDEQLKKLIAGPAVFICDDCIELCNRILDGKPVPAFPGLDALKTEDLLKTLVPAADQLRKTEDVLRQHVATLRKREVTWTRIGEALGVSRQAAWERFSQEE
;
A
#
# COMPACT_ATOMS: atom_id res chain seq x y z
N MET A 1 19.68 4.06 13.95
CA MET A 1 18.76 3.45 13.93
C MET A 1 17.60 4.09 13.64
N VAL A 2 16.93 3.66 13.00
CA VAL A 2 15.90 4.30 12.68
C VAL A 2 14.91 4.17 13.58
N LYS A 3 14.87 4.93 14.33
CA LYS A 3 14.02 4.94 15.18
C LYS A 3 12.84 4.99 14.61
N GLY A 4 12.22 4.30 14.42
CA GLY A 4 11.01 4.34 14.02
C GLY A 4 10.79 4.96 12.76
N LYS A 5 10.39 4.34 11.75
CA LYS A 5 10.01 5.04 10.61
C LYS A 5 8.77 5.76 10.91
N MET A 6 8.62 6.96 10.42
CA MET A 6 7.39 7.71 10.56
C MET A 6 6.32 7.06 9.73
N LEU A 7 5.16 6.88 10.27
CA LEU A 7 4.03 6.29 9.58
C LEU A 7 3.15 7.38 8.98
N TYR A 8 2.53 7.09 7.88
CA TYR A 8 1.70 8.05 7.16
C TYR A 8 0.38 7.42 6.75
N CYS A 9 -0.65 8.24 6.71
CA CYS A 9 -1.93 7.81 6.17
C CYS A 9 -1.78 7.62 4.66
N SER A 10 -2.20 6.49 4.13
CA SER A 10 -2.09 6.22 2.71
C SER A 10 -3.06 7.05 1.89
N PHE A 11 -4.11 7.58 2.51
CA PHE A 11 -5.14 8.35 1.82
C PHE A 11 -4.84 9.83 1.76
N CYS A 12 -4.46 10.45 2.88
CA CYS A 12 -4.23 11.89 2.90
C CYS A 12 -2.78 12.28 3.11
N ARG A 13 -1.92 11.31 3.38
CA ARG A 13 -0.47 11.50 3.51
C ARG A 13 -0.01 12.29 4.71
N LYS A 14 -0.88 12.51 5.70
CA LYS A 14 -0.45 13.13 6.93
C LYS A 14 0.33 12.12 7.75
N SER A 15 1.34 12.60 8.46
CA SER A 15 2.16 11.71 9.28
C SER A 15 1.45 11.39 10.59
N ASP A 16 1.90 10.34 11.26
CA ASP A 16 1.31 9.95 12.53
C ASP A 16 1.46 11.02 13.59
N GLU A 17 2.38 11.97 13.43
CA GLU A 17 2.48 13.08 14.35
C GLU A 17 1.31 14.04 14.25
N GLN A 18 0.64 14.05 13.12
CA GLN A 18 -0.47 14.97 12.87
C GLN A 18 -1.83 14.32 13.07
N LEU A 19 -1.87 13.05 13.41
CA LEU A 19 -3.10 12.27 13.45
C LEU A 19 -3.34 11.71 14.83
N LYS A 20 -4.60 11.50 15.17
CA LYS A 20 -4.95 10.91 16.45
C LYS A 20 -4.86 9.40 16.37
N LYS A 21 -5.22 8.83 15.26
CA LYS A 21 -5.25 7.40 15.11
C LYS A 21 -4.87 7.00 13.73
N LEU A 22 -4.14 5.93 13.60
CA LEU A 22 -3.75 5.40 12.30
C LEU A 22 -4.03 3.90 12.33
N ILE A 23 -4.87 3.43 11.43
CA ILE A 23 -5.26 2.02 11.41
C ILE A 23 -4.53 1.35 10.27
N ALA A 24 -3.92 0.21 10.57
CA ALA A 24 -3.10 -0.50 9.60
C ALA A 24 -3.90 -1.54 8.84
N GLY A 25 -3.66 -1.63 7.56
CA GLY A 25 -4.06 -2.76 6.74
C GLY A 25 -2.80 -3.36 6.14
N PRO A 26 -2.92 -4.31 5.23
CA PRO A 26 -1.74 -4.90 4.60
C PRO A 26 -1.02 -3.85 3.76
N ALA A 27 0.12 -3.40 4.22
CA ALA A 27 0.97 -2.42 3.55
C ALA A 27 0.32 -1.04 3.39
N VAL A 28 -0.76 -0.75 4.12
CA VAL A 28 -1.44 0.55 4.03
C VAL A 28 -1.88 0.99 5.40
N PHE A 29 -2.19 2.29 5.51
CA PHE A 29 -2.72 2.86 6.73
C PHE A 29 -3.82 3.84 6.40
N ILE A 30 -4.78 4.01 7.28
CA ILE A 30 -5.81 5.03 7.12
C ILE A 30 -5.99 5.75 8.44
N CYS A 31 -6.07 7.07 8.40
CA CYS A 31 -6.20 7.85 9.61
C CYS A 31 -7.67 8.08 9.97
N ASP A 32 -7.88 8.56 11.18
CA ASP A 32 -9.24 8.82 11.68
C ASP A 32 -10.00 9.82 10.84
N ASP A 33 -9.33 10.86 10.34
CA ASP A 33 -10.01 11.85 9.49
C ASP A 33 -10.47 11.22 8.18
N CYS A 34 -9.65 10.35 7.59
CA CYS A 34 -10.03 9.69 6.35
C CYS A 34 -11.13 8.67 6.57
N ILE A 35 -11.16 8.04 7.75
CA ILE A 35 -12.25 7.13 8.09
C ILE A 35 -13.56 7.91 8.18
N GLU A 36 -13.52 9.09 8.80
CA GLU A 36 -14.71 9.92 8.89
C GLU A 36 -15.21 10.31 7.50
N LEU A 37 -14.29 10.66 6.61
CA LEU A 37 -14.63 10.98 5.25
C LEU A 37 -15.27 9.77 4.56
N CYS A 38 -14.73 8.58 4.80
CA CYS A 38 -15.30 7.36 4.25
C CYS A 38 -16.72 7.13 4.75
N ASN A 39 -16.98 7.39 6.04
CA ASN A 39 -18.31 7.22 6.59
C ASN A 39 -19.32 8.16 5.93
N ARG A 40 -18.90 9.39 5.66
CA ARG A 40 -19.78 10.33 4.98
C ARG A 40 -20.08 9.88 3.56
N ILE A 41 -19.09 9.34 2.88
CA ILE A 41 -19.27 8.80 1.53
C ILE A 41 -20.28 7.65 1.58
N LEU A 42 -20.13 6.75 2.55
CA LEU A 42 -21.03 5.62 2.68
C LEU A 42 -22.46 6.05 2.99
N ASP A 43 -22.61 7.18 3.69
CA ASP A 43 -23.92 7.70 4.00
C ASP A 43 -24.53 8.51 2.85
N GLY A 44 -23.84 8.59 1.74
CA GLY A 44 -24.33 9.32 0.56
C GLY A 44 -24.29 10.83 0.71
N LYS A 45 -23.51 11.34 1.66
CA LYS A 45 -23.40 12.78 1.86
C LYS A 45 -22.36 13.37 0.92
N PRO A 46 -22.54 14.61 0.49
CA PRO A 46 -21.51 15.25 -0.33
C PRO A 46 -20.26 15.45 0.49
N VAL A 47 -19.11 15.09 -0.06
CA VAL A 47 -17.83 15.26 0.60
C VAL A 47 -16.80 15.72 -0.40
N PRO A 48 -15.76 16.39 0.05
CA PRO A 48 -14.66 16.73 -0.85
C PRO A 48 -13.89 15.47 -1.20
N ALA A 49 -13.25 15.48 -2.35
CA ALA A 49 -12.41 14.35 -2.72
C ALA A 49 -11.19 14.29 -1.80
N PHE A 50 -10.57 13.13 -1.72
CA PHE A 50 -9.30 13.05 -1.01
C PHE A 50 -8.28 13.97 -1.68
N PRO A 51 -7.41 14.61 -0.91
CA PRO A 51 -6.46 15.57 -1.50
C PRO A 51 -5.51 14.89 -2.46
N GLY A 52 -5.29 15.52 -3.59
CA GLY A 52 -4.32 15.03 -4.56
C GLY A 52 -2.94 15.60 -4.30
N LEU A 53 -1.99 15.13 -5.08
CA LEU A 53 -0.61 15.57 -4.93
C LEU A 53 -0.45 17.05 -5.27
N ASP A 54 -1.28 17.56 -6.16
CA ASP A 54 -1.21 18.96 -6.56
C ASP A 54 -1.47 19.92 -5.41
N ALA A 55 -2.14 19.44 -4.36
CA ALA A 55 -2.43 20.27 -3.21
C ALA A 55 -1.22 20.49 -2.30
N LEU A 56 -0.17 19.71 -2.50
CA LEU A 56 1.01 19.79 -1.65
C LEU A 56 2.02 20.80 -2.17
N LYS A 57 2.69 21.47 -1.24
CA LYS A 57 3.80 22.32 -1.62
C LYS A 57 4.96 21.44 -2.01
N THR A 58 5.85 21.95 -2.84
CA THR A 58 6.99 21.19 -3.33
C THR A 58 7.78 20.52 -2.21
N GLU A 59 8.06 21.27 -1.14
CA GLU A 59 8.84 20.70 -0.05
C GLU A 59 8.12 19.55 0.65
N ASP A 60 6.81 19.67 0.81
CA ASP A 60 6.04 18.61 1.41
C ASP A 60 5.94 17.41 0.49
N LEU A 61 5.83 17.67 -0.80
CA LEU A 61 5.79 16.61 -1.78
C LEU A 61 7.10 15.82 -1.75
N LEU A 62 8.23 16.50 -1.63
CA LEU A 62 9.51 15.82 -1.52
C LEU A 62 9.55 14.90 -0.31
N LYS A 63 8.94 15.32 0.79
CA LYS A 63 8.93 14.51 1.99
C LYS A 63 8.11 13.25 1.85
N THR A 64 7.22 13.18 0.87
CA THR A 64 6.42 11.99 0.67
C THR A 64 7.18 10.89 -0.07
N LEU A 65 8.36 11.20 -0.62
CA LEU A 65 9.08 10.21 -1.42
C LEU A 65 9.50 8.99 -0.62
N VAL A 66 10.02 9.18 0.59
CA VAL A 66 10.45 8.05 1.40
C VAL A 66 9.29 7.15 1.80
N PRO A 67 8.18 7.69 2.35
CA PRO A 67 7.06 6.80 2.67
C PRO A 67 6.43 6.17 1.42
N ALA A 68 6.47 6.84 0.28
CA ALA A 68 5.96 6.24 -0.96
C ALA A 68 6.85 5.08 -1.40
N ALA A 69 8.16 5.24 -1.31
CA ALA A 69 9.09 4.17 -1.64
C ALA A 69 8.94 3.00 -0.69
N ASP A 70 8.73 3.29 0.61
CA ASP A 70 8.48 2.24 1.59
C ASP A 70 7.19 1.50 1.28
N GLN A 71 6.17 2.22 0.87
CA GLN A 71 4.88 1.62 0.52
C GLN A 71 5.04 0.66 -0.65
N LEU A 72 5.81 1.05 -1.64
CA LEU A 72 6.06 0.19 -2.79
C LEU A 72 6.72 -1.11 -2.35
N ARG A 73 7.73 -1.02 -1.50
CA ARG A 73 8.43 -2.20 -1.02
C ARG A 73 7.51 -3.11 -0.21
N LYS A 74 6.70 -2.52 0.65
CA LYS A 74 5.76 -3.29 1.47
C LYS A 74 4.71 -3.98 0.61
N THR A 75 4.25 -3.30 -0.43
CA THR A 75 3.27 -3.88 -1.34
C THR A 75 3.87 -5.04 -2.11
N GLU A 76 5.14 -4.92 -2.48
CA GLU A 76 5.82 -6.02 -3.12
C GLU A 76 5.92 -7.22 -2.19
N ASP A 77 6.20 -7.00 -0.92
CA ASP A 77 6.26 -8.08 0.06
C ASP A 77 4.91 -8.76 0.20
N VAL A 78 3.83 -7.99 0.18
CA VAL A 78 2.48 -8.55 0.24
C VAL A 78 2.22 -9.44 -0.99
N LEU A 79 2.64 -8.98 -2.16
CA LEU A 79 2.48 -9.77 -3.37
C LEU A 79 3.27 -11.08 -3.27
N ARG A 80 4.49 -11.01 -2.75
CA ARG A 80 5.30 -12.22 -2.58
C ARG A 80 4.61 -13.20 -1.62
N GLN A 81 3.97 -12.70 -0.58
CA GLN A 81 3.23 -13.55 0.35
C GLN A 81 2.06 -14.24 -0.33
N HIS A 82 1.37 -13.54 -1.23
CA HIS A 82 0.28 -14.15 -1.99
C HIS A 82 0.80 -15.30 -2.83
N VAL A 83 1.90 -15.07 -3.54
CA VAL A 83 2.46 -16.11 -4.40
C VAL A 83 2.96 -17.28 -3.57
N ALA A 84 3.62 -17.00 -2.43
CA ALA A 84 4.12 -18.06 -1.57
C ALA A 84 2.97 -18.93 -1.05
N THR A 85 1.85 -18.30 -0.71
CA THR A 85 0.68 -19.04 -0.24
C THR A 85 0.11 -19.92 -1.35
N LEU A 86 0.05 -19.39 -2.57
CA LEU A 86 -0.43 -20.17 -3.70
C LEU A 86 0.48 -21.36 -3.97
N ARG A 87 1.80 -21.17 -3.85
CA ARG A 87 2.74 -22.25 -4.05
C ARG A 87 2.56 -23.34 -2.97
N LYS A 88 2.27 -22.94 -1.74
CA LYS A 88 2.00 -23.93 -0.69
C LYS A 88 0.77 -24.74 -1.01
N ARG A 89 -0.17 -24.18 -1.76
CA ARG A 89 -1.37 -24.89 -2.20
C ARG A 89 -1.13 -25.61 -3.51
N GLU A 90 0.13 -25.72 -3.91
CA GLU A 90 0.53 -26.45 -5.12
C GLU A 90 -0.02 -25.85 -6.41
N VAL A 91 -0.29 -24.57 -6.41
CA VAL A 91 -0.70 -23.89 -7.64
C VAL A 91 0.54 -23.73 -8.52
N THR A 92 0.43 -24.07 -9.78
CA THR A 92 1.59 -24.09 -10.69
C THR A 92 2.03 -22.70 -11.10
N TRP A 93 3.29 -22.59 -11.48
CA TRP A 93 3.81 -21.33 -12.00
C TRP A 93 3.07 -20.88 -13.26
N THR A 94 2.57 -21.83 -14.06
CA THR A 94 1.76 -21.50 -15.23
C THR A 94 0.50 -20.76 -14.81
N ARG A 95 -0.21 -21.26 -13.80
CA ARG A 95 -1.43 -20.61 -13.34
C ARG A 95 -1.14 -19.25 -12.70
N ILE A 96 -0.05 -19.15 -11.96
CA ILE A 96 0.33 -17.89 -11.33
C ILE A 96 0.68 -16.87 -12.41
N GLY A 97 1.45 -17.29 -13.41
CA GLY A 97 1.80 -16.39 -14.51
C GLY A 97 0.57 -15.92 -15.27
N GLU A 98 -0.39 -16.82 -15.51
CA GLU A 98 -1.63 -16.44 -16.17
C GLU A 98 -2.40 -15.40 -15.37
N ALA A 99 -2.48 -15.60 -14.05
CA ALA A 99 -3.19 -14.66 -13.20
C ALA A 99 -2.51 -13.29 -13.18
N LEU A 100 -1.19 -13.25 -13.26
CA LEU A 100 -0.45 -11.99 -13.26
C LEU A 100 -0.34 -11.36 -14.65
N GLY A 101 -0.70 -12.10 -15.68
CA GLY A 101 -0.56 -11.60 -17.04
C GLY A 101 0.86 -11.68 -17.55
N VAL A 102 1.67 -12.60 -17.03
CA VAL A 102 3.06 -12.79 -17.46
C VAL A 102 3.31 -14.25 -17.78
N SER A 103 4.45 -14.55 -18.37
CA SER A 103 4.78 -15.93 -18.72
C SER A 103 5.10 -16.74 -17.46
N ARG A 104 5.04 -18.05 -17.59
CA ARG A 104 5.43 -18.94 -16.52
C ARG A 104 6.87 -18.65 -16.09
N GLN A 105 7.76 -18.46 -17.05
CA GLN A 105 9.17 -18.20 -16.78
C GLN A 105 9.34 -16.88 -16.02
N ALA A 106 8.62 -15.83 -16.43
CA ALA A 106 8.73 -14.54 -15.76
C ALA A 106 8.25 -14.63 -14.31
N ALA A 107 7.16 -15.35 -14.06
CA ALA A 107 6.65 -15.53 -12.71
C ALA A 107 7.67 -16.30 -11.87
N TRP A 108 8.22 -17.36 -12.42
CA TRP A 108 9.20 -18.17 -11.70
C TRP A 108 10.45 -17.34 -11.38
N GLU A 109 10.96 -16.58 -12.32
CA GLU A 109 12.16 -15.78 -12.08
C GLU A 109 11.94 -14.75 -10.99
N ARG A 110 10.74 -14.17 -10.95
CA ARG A 110 10.48 -13.11 -10.00
C ARG A 110 10.25 -13.61 -8.58
N PHE A 111 9.58 -14.75 -8.45
CA PHE A 111 9.12 -15.19 -7.13
C PHE A 111 9.73 -16.48 -6.59
N SER A 112 10.47 -17.23 -7.40
CA SER A 112 10.93 -18.54 -6.94
C SER A 112 12.01 -18.46 -5.87
N GLN A 113 12.66 -17.32 -5.76
CA GLN A 113 13.73 -17.20 -4.77
C GLN A 113 13.21 -17.29 -3.35
N GLU A 114 11.91 -17.16 -3.18
CA GLU A 114 11.31 -17.21 -1.86
C GLU A 114 10.96 -18.63 -1.45
N GLU A 115 11.15 -19.59 -2.31
CA GLU A 115 10.84 -20.98 -1.98
C GLU A 115 11.97 -21.68 -1.20
#